data_aaa644a3f422b3ae30b19e5cded387d4
#
_entry.id   aaa644a3f422b3ae30b19e5cded387d4
#
_cell.length_a   1.000
_cell.length_b   1.000
_cell.length_c   1.000
_cell.angle_alpha   90.00
_cell.angle_beta   90.00
_cell.angle_gamma   90.00
#
_symmetry.space_group_name_H-M   'P 1'
#
loop_
_entity.id
_entity.type
_entity.pdbx_description
1 polymer ?
#
loop_
_entity_poly.entity_id
_entity_poly.type
_entity_poly.pdbx_seq_one_letter_code
_entity_poly.pdbx_strand_id
1 'polypeptide(L)'
;QTLNNLQNENEAKPDITDRASEEIDRSFELRTRDRERKLINKIDSALQRIEDGSYGYCDETGDPISIKRLEARPVATMSLEAQEMHEKAEKRIN
;
A
#
# COMPACT_ATOMS: atom_id res chain seq x y z
N GLN A 1 7.16 18.22 27.32
CA GLN A 1 7.14 17.24 26.26
C GLN A 1 6.13 17.64 25.21
N THR A 2 6.54 17.55 23.96
CA THR A 2 5.77 18.09 22.83
C THR A 2 4.38 17.47 22.70
N LEU A 3 4.27 16.15 22.87
CA LEU A 3 3.00 15.46 22.75
C LEU A 3 1.99 15.87 23.82
N ASN A 4 2.44 16.01 25.06
CA ASN A 4 1.58 16.46 26.13
C ASN A 4 1.11 17.89 25.93
N ASN A 5 1.98 18.77 25.43
CA ASN A 5 1.62 20.14 25.14
C ASN A 5 0.57 20.22 24.03
N LEU A 6 0.68 19.39 22.98
CA LEU A 6 -0.30 19.35 21.91
C LEU A 6 -1.66 18.83 22.39
N GLN A 7 -1.66 17.81 23.24
CA GLN A 7 -2.89 17.30 23.85
C GLN A 7 -3.56 18.34 24.73
N ASN A 8 -2.78 19.04 25.55
CA ASN A 8 -3.30 20.08 26.42
C ASN A 8 -3.90 21.25 25.64
N GLU A 9 -3.26 21.63 24.54
CA GLU A 9 -3.79 22.68 23.67
C GLU A 9 -5.12 22.27 23.03
N ASN A 10 -5.25 21.02 22.59
CA ASN A 10 -6.48 20.49 22.03
C ASN A 10 -7.59 20.41 23.09
N GLU A 11 -7.27 20.01 24.28
CA GLU A 11 -8.22 19.97 25.40
C GLU A 11 -8.67 21.36 25.82
N ALA A 12 -7.76 22.34 25.75
CA ALA A 12 -8.04 23.72 26.15
C ALA A 12 -8.93 24.47 25.15
N LYS A 13 -8.98 24.01 23.89
CA LYS A 13 -9.71 24.71 22.81
C LYS A 13 -10.58 23.75 21.99
N PRO A 14 -11.58 23.12 22.60
CA PRO A 14 -12.47 22.25 21.82
C PRO A 14 -13.42 23.11 20.98
N ASP A 15 -13.13 23.24 19.68
CA ASP A 15 -13.96 23.96 18.74
C ASP A 15 -14.19 23.12 17.47
N ILE A 16 -14.92 23.68 16.50
CA ILE A 16 -15.24 23.01 15.24
C ILE A 16 -13.96 22.68 14.46
N THR A 17 -12.97 23.57 14.51
CA THR A 17 -11.68 23.37 13.83
C THR A 17 -10.94 22.15 14.39
N ASP A 18 -10.95 21.99 15.72
CA ASP A 18 -10.32 20.85 16.36
C ASP A 18 -11.00 19.54 15.98
N ARG A 19 -12.33 19.54 15.90
CA ARG A 19 -13.09 18.35 15.46
C ARG A 19 -12.77 17.98 14.02
N ALA A 20 -12.69 18.98 13.14
CA ALA A 20 -12.32 18.76 11.75
C ALA A 20 -10.91 18.17 11.62
N SER A 21 -9.96 18.67 12.43
CA SER A 21 -8.60 18.12 12.48
C SER A 21 -8.58 16.68 12.98
N GLU A 22 -9.35 16.37 14.01
CA GLU A 22 -9.47 15.00 14.53
C GLU A 22 -10.03 14.05 13.50
N GLU A 23 -11.03 14.48 12.74
CA GLU A 23 -11.63 13.68 11.67
C GLU A 23 -10.64 13.42 10.54
N ILE A 24 -9.84 14.43 10.16
CA ILE A 24 -8.80 14.29 9.15
C ILE A 24 -7.73 13.33 9.63
N ASP A 25 -7.28 13.46 10.87
CA ASP A 25 -6.28 12.57 11.45
C ASP A 25 -6.77 11.13 11.51
N ARG A 26 -8.02 10.92 11.89
CA ARG A 26 -8.64 9.60 11.92
C ARG A 26 -8.73 8.99 10.52
N SER A 27 -9.14 9.78 9.54
CA SER A 27 -9.20 9.33 8.14
C SER A 27 -7.82 8.93 7.62
N PHE A 28 -6.80 9.71 7.96
CA PHE A 28 -5.42 9.42 7.59
C PHE A 28 -4.95 8.12 8.24
N GLU A 29 -5.24 7.94 9.52
CA GLU A 29 -4.90 6.72 10.26
C GLU A 29 -5.55 5.49 9.66
N LEU A 30 -6.85 5.57 9.31
CA LEU A 30 -7.57 4.47 8.70
C LEU A 30 -7.00 4.10 7.33
N ARG A 31 -6.62 5.09 6.52
CA ARG A 31 -5.97 4.84 5.23
C ARG A 31 -4.62 4.17 5.40
N THR A 32 -3.86 4.58 6.41
CA THR A 32 -2.57 3.98 6.73
C THR A 32 -2.74 2.51 7.13
N ARG A 33 -3.71 2.20 7.97
CA ARG A 33 -4.02 0.82 8.36
C ARG A 33 -4.43 -0.03 7.18
N ASP A 34 -5.25 0.51 6.29
CA ASP A 34 -5.68 -0.20 5.09
C ASP A 34 -4.50 -0.50 4.16
N ARG A 35 -3.60 0.47 4.00
CA ARG A 35 -2.38 0.28 3.20
C ARG A 35 -1.50 -0.80 3.80
N GLU A 36 -1.30 -0.77 5.11
CA GLU A 36 -0.51 -1.77 5.81
C GLU A 36 -1.11 -3.16 5.67
N ARG A 37 -2.43 -3.28 5.82
CA ARG A 37 -3.14 -4.56 5.66
C ARG A 37 -2.98 -5.12 4.25
N LYS A 38 -3.09 -4.27 3.23
CA LYS A 38 -2.89 -4.67 1.84
C LYS A 38 -1.46 -5.14 1.60
N LEU A 39 -0.49 -4.47 2.20
CA LEU A 39 0.92 -4.86 2.09
C LEU A 39 1.16 -6.21 2.76
N ILE A 40 0.61 -6.43 3.95
CA ILE A 40 0.71 -7.71 4.65
C ILE A 40 0.13 -8.83 3.79
N ASN A 41 -1.04 -8.62 3.18
CA ASN A 41 -1.66 -9.60 2.30
C ASN A 41 -0.78 -9.90 1.09
N LYS A 42 -0.12 -8.91 0.53
CA LYS A 42 0.81 -9.10 -0.59
C LYS A 42 2.05 -9.89 -0.17
N ILE A 43 2.56 -9.64 1.03
CA ILE A 43 3.69 -10.39 1.58
C ILE A 43 3.29 -11.84 1.81
N ASP A 44 2.13 -12.09 2.39
CA ASP A 44 1.62 -13.45 2.61
C ASP A 44 1.48 -14.20 1.28
N SER A 45 0.94 -13.54 0.25
CA SER A 45 0.86 -14.10 -1.09
C SER A 45 2.24 -14.44 -1.66
N ALA A 46 3.22 -13.56 -1.47
CA ALA A 46 4.58 -13.81 -1.94
C ALA A 46 5.20 -15.03 -1.26
N LEU A 47 4.99 -15.18 0.04
CA LEU A 47 5.46 -16.34 0.79
C LEU A 47 4.81 -17.62 0.29
N GLN A 48 3.52 -17.58 0.01
CA GLN A 48 2.78 -18.71 -0.55
C GLN A 48 3.35 -19.10 -1.93
N ARG A 49 3.68 -18.12 -2.75
CA ARG A 49 4.26 -18.35 -4.07
C ARG A 49 5.66 -18.95 -4.00
N ILE A 50 6.44 -18.60 -2.99
CA ILE A 50 7.74 -19.23 -2.74
C ILE A 50 7.54 -20.71 -2.44
N GLU A 51 6.56 -21.05 -1.62
CA GLU A 51 6.26 -22.44 -1.27
C GLU A 51 5.81 -23.26 -2.47
N ASP A 52 4.94 -22.70 -3.32
CA ASP A 52 4.40 -23.44 -4.48
C ASP A 52 5.28 -23.34 -5.73
N GLY A 53 6.39 -22.59 -5.66
CA GLY A 53 7.35 -22.51 -6.76
C GLY A 53 6.99 -21.50 -7.84
N SER A 54 5.97 -20.67 -7.65
CA SER A 54 5.55 -19.68 -8.64
C SER A 54 6.14 -18.29 -8.41
N TYR A 55 6.88 -18.10 -7.31
CA TYR A 55 7.48 -16.81 -7.01
C TYR A 55 8.48 -16.41 -8.10
N GLY A 56 8.45 -15.14 -8.49
CA GLY A 56 9.37 -14.59 -9.48
C GLY A 56 8.90 -14.74 -10.93
N TYR A 57 7.72 -15.31 -11.14
CA TYR A 57 7.12 -15.44 -12.46
C TYR A 57 5.88 -14.56 -12.58
N CYS A 58 5.68 -13.97 -13.76
CA CYS A 58 4.55 -13.10 -14.01
C CYS A 58 3.23 -13.88 -14.02
N ASP A 59 2.24 -13.42 -13.28
CA ASP A 59 0.90 -14.03 -13.24
C ASP A 59 0.21 -14.02 -14.59
N GLU A 60 0.45 -12.98 -15.39
CA GLU A 60 -0.22 -12.79 -16.67
C GLU A 60 0.41 -13.58 -17.80
N THR A 61 1.74 -13.58 -17.89
CA THR A 61 2.47 -14.12 -19.03
C THR A 61 3.21 -15.40 -18.72
N GLY A 62 3.46 -15.69 -17.45
CA GLY A 62 4.28 -16.83 -17.05
C GLY A 62 5.78 -16.59 -17.20
N ASP A 63 6.19 -15.43 -17.73
CA ASP A 63 7.59 -15.11 -17.92
C ASP A 63 8.28 -14.75 -16.61
N PRO A 64 9.60 -14.96 -16.49
CA PRO A 64 10.32 -14.55 -15.30
C PRO A 64 10.26 -13.04 -15.11
N ILE A 65 10.05 -12.62 -13.86
CA ILE A 65 10.16 -11.22 -13.46
C ILE A 65 11.64 -10.92 -13.24
N SER A 66 12.13 -9.76 -13.73
CA SER A 66 13.54 -9.42 -13.59
C SER A 66 13.95 -9.33 -12.12
N ILE A 67 15.19 -9.70 -11.84
CA ILE A 67 15.75 -9.64 -10.47
C ILE A 67 15.72 -8.21 -9.96
N LYS A 68 16.04 -7.24 -10.81
CA LYS A 68 16.02 -5.82 -10.44
C LYS A 68 14.63 -5.37 -10.00
N ARG A 69 13.60 -5.85 -10.68
CA ARG A 69 12.22 -5.53 -10.31
C ARG A 69 11.85 -6.16 -8.97
N LEU A 70 12.25 -7.41 -8.74
CA LEU A 70 12.00 -8.11 -7.48
C LEU A 70 12.77 -7.49 -6.32
N GLU A 71 13.98 -6.99 -6.55
CA GLU A 71 14.73 -6.26 -5.52
C GLU A 71 14.02 -4.96 -5.13
N ALA A 72 13.47 -4.25 -6.11
CA ALA A 72 12.73 -3.01 -5.87
C ALA A 72 11.34 -3.29 -5.28
N ARG A 73 10.69 -4.36 -5.73
CA ARG A 73 9.35 -4.77 -5.31
C ARG A 73 9.30 -6.27 -5.08
N PRO A 74 9.67 -6.75 -3.89
CA PRO A 74 9.69 -8.19 -3.61
C PRO A 74 8.34 -8.89 -3.74
N VAL A 75 7.24 -8.14 -3.62
CA VAL A 75 5.88 -8.69 -3.72
C VAL A 75 5.29 -8.58 -5.13
N ALA A 76 6.10 -8.17 -6.11
CA ALA A 76 5.62 -8.02 -7.50
C ALA A 76 5.12 -9.36 -8.06
N THR A 77 3.97 -9.31 -8.72
CA THR A 77 3.33 -10.48 -9.32
C THR A 77 3.27 -10.40 -10.84
N MET A 78 3.69 -9.28 -11.40
CA MET A 78 3.69 -9.04 -12.84
C MET A 78 5.03 -8.49 -13.31
N SER A 79 5.41 -8.85 -14.53
CA SER A 79 6.55 -8.24 -15.18
C SER A 79 6.25 -6.76 -15.44
N LEU A 80 7.28 -5.97 -15.70
CA LEU A 80 7.11 -4.54 -16.00
C LEU A 80 6.23 -4.36 -17.25
N GLU A 81 6.44 -5.17 -18.26
CA GLU A 81 5.64 -5.13 -19.50
C GLU A 81 4.16 -5.41 -19.25
N ALA A 82 3.86 -6.44 -18.44
CA ALA A 82 2.49 -6.77 -18.10
C ALA A 82 1.82 -5.66 -17.29
N GLN A 83 2.55 -5.07 -16.35
CA GLN A 83 2.05 -3.96 -15.54
C GLN A 83 1.73 -2.75 -16.43
N GLU A 84 2.60 -2.42 -17.36
CA GLU A 84 2.37 -1.32 -18.30
C GLU A 84 1.15 -1.57 -19.19
N MET A 85 0.96 -2.80 -19.64
CA MET A 85 -0.21 -3.17 -20.44
C MET A 85 -1.51 -3.00 -19.65
N HIS A 86 -1.51 -3.40 -18.38
CA HIS A 86 -2.66 -3.20 -17.50
C HIS A 86 -2.99 -1.73 -17.31
N GLU A 87 -2.00 -0.90 -17.06
CA GLU A 87 -2.19 0.53 -16.89
C GLU A 87 -2.75 1.19 -18.16
N LYS A 88 -2.27 0.78 -19.33
CA LYS A 88 -2.79 1.28 -20.61
C LYS A 88 -4.24 0.85 -20.83
N ALA A 89 -4.59 -0.39 -20.49
CA ALA A 89 -5.95 -0.88 -20.62
C ALA A 89 -6.91 -0.11 -19.70
N GLU A 90 -6.50 0.17 -18.47
CA GLU A 90 -7.29 0.96 -17.54
C GLU A 90 -7.54 2.38 -18.06
N LYS A 91 -6.54 3.01 -18.63
CA LYS A 91 -6.65 4.35 -19.21
C LYS A 91 -7.62 4.39 -20.40
N ARG A 92 -7.69 3.31 -21.18
CA ARG A 92 -8.60 3.24 -22.33
C ARG A 92 -10.06 3.11 -21.92
N ILE A 93 -10.31 2.46 -20.80
CA ILE A 93 -11.66 2.26 -20.28
C ILE A 93 -12.21 3.57 -19.69
N ASN A 94 -11.35 4.39 -19.12
CA ASN A 94 -11.72 5.67 -18.55
C ASN A 94 -11.70 6.79 -19.59
#